data_c9cbb9d1fd8e6de30e9e07b374c94fc9
#
_entry.id   c9cbb9d1fd8e6de30e9e07b374c94fc9
#
_cell.length_a   1.000
_cell.length_b   1.000
_cell.length_c   1.000
_cell.angle_alpha   90.00
_cell.angle_beta   90.00
_cell.angle_gamma   90.00
#
_symmetry.space_group_name_H-M   'P 1'
#
loop_
_entity.id
_entity.type
_entity.pdbx_description
1 polymer ?
#
loop_
_entity_poly.entity_id
_entity_poly.type
_entity_poly.pdbx_seq_one_letter_code
_entity_poly.pdbx_strand_id
1 'polypeptide(L)'
;MKKLIALTIVTVFVVNIVGAQGSKKDDGNDVQFGIKAGFNHSNIYDSKTQNFSADAKFGFAGGAFLAIPLGKYLGIQPEVLYSQKGFKASGTSLGEPYNFTRTTNYIDVPIFLAIKPVSSVTILAGPQFSYLLSQQDNFVSTAYSSSQETNFNNSNLRKNILCFVGGLDFNFNPAIIGARVGWDVQDNNGNGTSNTPQYKNAWLQLTLGIQL
;
A
#
# COMPACT_ATOMS: atom_id res chain seq x y z
N MET A 1 -22.11 -11.07 10.17
CA MET A 1 -21.96 -12.41 9.59
C MET A 1 -21.11 -12.42 8.31
N LYS A 2 -21.36 -11.60 7.28
CA LYS A 2 -20.53 -11.60 6.04
C LYS A 2 -19.03 -11.33 6.25
N LYS A 3 -18.65 -10.50 7.23
CA LYS A 3 -17.25 -10.20 7.56
C LYS A 3 -16.52 -11.36 8.26
N LEU A 4 -17.23 -12.15 9.07
CA LEU A 4 -16.67 -13.36 9.70
C LEU A 4 -16.43 -14.47 8.66
N ILE A 5 -17.33 -14.63 7.70
CA ILE A 5 -17.21 -15.65 6.64
C ILE A 5 -15.98 -15.37 5.77
N ALA A 6 -15.72 -14.09 5.41
CA ALA A 6 -14.55 -13.71 4.64
C ALA A 6 -13.24 -14.00 5.41
N LEU A 7 -13.21 -13.72 6.72
CA LEU A 7 -12.05 -14.01 7.56
C LEU A 7 -11.80 -15.51 7.69
N THR A 8 -12.87 -16.31 7.82
CA THR A 8 -12.77 -17.77 7.93
C THR A 8 -12.29 -18.40 6.61
N ILE A 9 -12.72 -17.90 5.46
CA ILE A 9 -12.25 -18.38 4.15
C ILE A 9 -10.77 -18.11 3.97
N VAL A 10 -10.27 -16.91 4.35
CA VAL A 10 -8.84 -16.58 4.29
C VAL A 10 -8.04 -17.49 5.22
N THR A 11 -8.52 -17.74 6.44
CA THR A 11 -7.83 -18.61 7.42
C THR A 11 -7.77 -20.07 6.95
N VAL A 12 -8.85 -20.60 6.37
CA VAL A 12 -8.90 -21.98 5.84
C VAL A 12 -7.96 -22.12 4.63
N PHE A 13 -7.85 -21.09 3.78
CA PHE A 13 -6.93 -21.12 2.64
C PHE A 13 -5.46 -21.13 3.10
N VAL A 14 -5.11 -20.33 4.10
CA VAL A 14 -3.75 -20.27 4.66
C VAL A 14 -3.35 -21.59 5.33
N VAL A 15 -4.25 -22.20 6.11
CA VAL A 15 -3.96 -23.47 6.80
C VAL A 15 -3.73 -24.62 5.83
N ASN A 16 -4.44 -24.68 4.70
CA ASN A 16 -4.24 -25.74 3.70
C ASN A 16 -2.91 -25.58 2.92
N ILE A 17 -2.42 -24.34 2.74
CA ILE A 17 -1.14 -24.09 2.07
C ILE A 17 0.03 -24.48 2.97
N VAL A 18 -0.03 -24.21 4.27
CA VAL A 18 1.02 -24.59 5.25
C VAL A 18 1.11 -26.11 5.44
N GLY A 19 -0.02 -26.83 5.33
CA GLY A 19 -0.04 -28.29 5.44
C GLY A 19 0.50 -29.05 4.22
N ALA A 20 0.67 -28.40 3.07
CA ALA A 20 1.15 -29.02 1.83
C ALA A 20 2.68 -28.98 1.68
N GLN A 21 3.41 -28.36 2.59
CA GLN A 21 4.89 -28.32 2.60
C GLN A 21 5.49 -29.58 3.22
N GLY A 22 5.24 -30.74 2.61
CA GLY A 22 6.10 -31.90 2.78
C GLY A 22 7.45 -31.63 2.13
N SER A 23 8.52 -31.87 2.89
CA SER A 23 9.94 -31.69 2.54
C SER A 23 10.27 -32.11 1.08
N LYS A 24 10.09 -31.23 0.10
CA LYS A 24 10.53 -31.38 -1.28
C LYS A 24 11.70 -30.44 -1.54
N LYS A 25 12.69 -30.95 -2.27
CA LYS A 25 13.77 -30.14 -2.84
C LYS A 25 13.19 -28.93 -3.55
N ASP A 26 13.70 -27.76 -3.24
CA ASP A 26 13.34 -26.48 -3.82
C ASP A 26 13.78 -26.45 -5.31
N ASP A 27 12.93 -26.97 -6.18
CA ASP A 27 13.12 -26.94 -7.64
C ASP A 27 12.72 -25.57 -8.25
N GLY A 28 12.39 -24.57 -7.41
CA GLY A 28 12.03 -23.22 -7.84
C GLY A 28 10.67 -23.11 -8.53
N ASN A 29 9.89 -24.18 -8.57
CA ASN A 29 8.57 -24.26 -9.21
C ASN A 29 7.41 -24.33 -8.19
N ASP A 30 7.70 -24.33 -6.91
CA ASP A 30 6.67 -24.43 -5.89
C ASP A 30 6.10 -23.05 -5.54
N VAL A 31 4.79 -23.02 -5.24
CA VAL A 31 4.11 -21.82 -4.73
C VAL A 31 4.64 -21.50 -3.34
N GLN A 32 5.07 -20.28 -3.13
CA GLN A 32 5.69 -19.83 -1.90
C GLN A 32 4.82 -18.77 -1.24
N PHE A 33 4.54 -18.95 0.04
CA PHE A 33 3.84 -17.98 0.87
C PHE A 33 4.85 -17.20 1.71
N GLY A 34 4.56 -15.95 1.98
CA GLY A 34 5.39 -15.16 2.88
C GLY A 34 4.65 -13.99 3.52
N ILE A 35 5.27 -13.44 4.53
CA ILE A 35 4.81 -12.22 5.21
C ILE A 35 5.87 -11.15 5.10
N LYS A 36 5.45 -9.89 5.11
CA LYS A 36 6.36 -8.74 5.06
C LYS A 36 5.84 -7.59 5.90
N ALA A 37 6.76 -6.78 6.39
CA ALA A 37 6.48 -5.53 7.10
C ALA A 37 7.54 -4.48 6.76
N GLY A 38 7.18 -3.21 6.83
CA GLY A 38 8.07 -2.12 6.52
C GLY A 38 7.36 -0.78 6.60
N PHE A 39 7.79 0.17 5.77
CA PHE A 39 7.25 1.51 5.77
C PHE A 39 7.09 2.08 4.36
N ASN A 40 6.14 2.98 4.23
CA ASN A 40 5.95 3.87 3.09
C ASN A 40 6.55 5.23 3.42
N HIS A 41 7.21 5.84 2.45
CA HIS A 41 7.53 7.26 2.42
C HIS A 41 6.68 7.87 1.30
N SER A 42 5.56 8.48 1.66
CA SER A 42 4.51 8.91 0.72
C SER A 42 4.36 10.41 0.69
N ASN A 43 4.03 10.93 -0.49
CA ASN A 43 3.65 12.31 -0.73
C ASN A 43 2.52 12.35 -1.76
N ILE A 44 2.05 13.53 -2.07
CA ILE A 44 1.07 13.77 -3.12
C ILE A 44 1.72 14.41 -4.35
N TYR A 45 1.13 14.16 -5.50
CA TYR A 45 1.45 14.80 -6.77
C TYR A 45 0.15 15.15 -7.52
N ASP A 46 0.25 15.92 -8.60
CA ASP A 46 -0.88 16.35 -9.45
C ASP A 46 -2.01 16.98 -8.62
N SER A 47 -1.64 17.84 -7.64
CA SER A 47 -2.60 18.59 -6.84
C SER A 47 -3.16 19.76 -7.67
N LYS A 48 -4.29 19.52 -8.33
CA LYS A 48 -4.99 20.56 -9.09
C LYS A 48 -5.59 21.57 -8.11
N THR A 49 -5.24 22.85 -8.26
CA THR A 49 -5.83 24.00 -7.53
C THR A 49 -5.37 24.24 -6.10
N GLN A 50 -4.22 23.76 -5.64
CA GLN A 50 -3.80 24.01 -4.26
C GLN A 50 -2.43 24.70 -4.18
N ASN A 51 -2.39 25.89 -3.58
CA ASN A 51 -1.17 26.65 -3.31
C ASN A 51 -0.55 26.25 -1.95
N PHE A 52 -0.30 24.97 -1.70
CA PHE A 52 0.43 24.54 -0.51
C PHE A 52 1.62 23.66 -0.88
N SER A 53 2.68 23.75 -0.09
CA SER A 53 3.80 22.82 -0.18
C SER A 53 3.46 21.54 0.58
N ALA A 54 3.54 20.39 -0.10
CA ALA A 54 3.32 19.10 0.53
C ALA A 54 4.66 18.41 0.79
N ASP A 55 4.88 18.01 2.03
CA ASP A 55 6.03 17.23 2.46
C ASP A 55 5.66 15.76 2.62
N ALA A 56 6.63 14.90 2.34
CA ALA A 56 6.44 13.48 2.47
C ALA A 56 6.27 13.03 3.94
N LYS A 57 5.50 11.95 4.11
CA LYS A 57 5.20 11.36 5.43
C LYS A 57 5.56 9.89 5.44
N PHE A 58 6.14 9.43 6.54
CA PHE A 58 6.31 8.01 6.81
C PHE A 58 5.00 7.39 7.30
N GLY A 59 4.73 6.16 6.84
CA GLY A 59 3.61 5.33 7.26
C GLY A 59 4.01 3.86 7.29
N PHE A 60 3.29 3.04 8.03
CA PHE A 60 3.52 1.60 8.11
C PHE A 60 3.01 0.89 6.86
N ALA A 61 3.66 -0.21 6.48
CA ALA A 61 3.17 -1.16 5.48
C ALA A 61 3.45 -2.59 5.95
N GLY A 62 2.48 -3.51 5.80
CA GLY A 62 2.70 -4.90 6.17
C GLY A 62 1.55 -5.80 5.81
N GLY A 63 1.87 -7.08 5.54
CA GLY A 63 0.89 -8.07 5.14
C GLY A 63 1.52 -9.35 4.62
N ALA A 64 0.84 -9.99 3.69
CA ALA A 64 1.22 -11.30 3.15
C ALA A 64 1.29 -11.26 1.62
N PHE A 65 2.08 -12.16 1.07
CA PHE A 65 2.21 -12.38 -0.37
C PHE A 65 2.21 -13.85 -0.71
N LEU A 66 1.87 -14.15 -1.95
CA LEU A 66 1.94 -15.46 -2.54
C LEU A 66 2.78 -15.38 -3.82
N ALA A 67 3.89 -16.09 -3.90
CA ALA A 67 4.69 -16.15 -5.11
C ALA A 67 4.34 -17.44 -5.87
N ILE A 68 3.75 -17.29 -7.05
CA ILE A 68 3.28 -18.37 -7.92
C ILE A 68 4.19 -18.41 -9.14
N PRO A 69 5.12 -19.36 -9.23
CA PRO A 69 5.98 -19.51 -10.41
C PRO A 69 5.18 -20.00 -11.61
N LEU A 70 5.39 -19.40 -12.76
CA LEU A 70 4.87 -19.83 -14.07
C LEU A 70 5.97 -20.47 -14.93
N GLY A 71 7.15 -20.65 -14.35
CA GLY A 71 8.34 -21.20 -14.98
C GLY A 71 9.60 -20.65 -14.31
N LYS A 72 10.75 -20.95 -14.90
CA LYS A 72 12.06 -20.62 -14.29
C LYS A 72 12.28 -19.11 -14.05
N TYR A 73 11.74 -18.26 -14.91
CA TYR A 73 12.04 -16.81 -14.90
C TYR A 73 10.81 -15.94 -14.67
N LEU A 74 9.61 -16.50 -14.73
CA LEU A 74 8.35 -15.77 -14.64
C LEU A 74 7.47 -16.31 -13.52
N GLY A 75 6.70 -15.40 -12.92
CA GLY A 75 5.69 -15.74 -11.93
C GLY A 75 4.65 -14.63 -11.78
N ILE A 76 3.64 -14.91 -10.97
CA ILE A 76 2.65 -13.93 -10.50
C ILE A 76 2.79 -13.83 -8.99
N GLN A 77 2.76 -12.61 -8.46
CA GLN A 77 2.84 -12.38 -7.02
C GLN A 77 1.70 -11.47 -6.55
N PRO A 78 0.54 -12.03 -6.21
CA PRO A 78 -0.49 -11.30 -5.49
C PRO A 78 -0.07 -11.06 -4.04
N GLU A 79 -0.45 -9.89 -3.52
CA GLU A 79 -0.19 -9.51 -2.13
C GLU A 79 -1.45 -8.91 -1.51
N VAL A 80 -1.54 -8.94 -0.18
CA VAL A 80 -2.53 -8.19 0.60
C VAL A 80 -1.80 -7.49 1.73
N LEU A 81 -1.82 -6.15 1.69
CA LEU A 81 -1.06 -5.31 2.61
C LEU A 81 -2.00 -4.32 3.31
N TYR A 82 -1.85 -4.16 4.61
CA TYR A 82 -2.24 -2.93 5.27
C TYR A 82 -1.18 -1.87 4.97
N SER A 83 -1.61 -0.69 4.54
CA SER A 83 -0.73 0.34 4.03
C SER A 83 -1.18 1.72 4.49
N GLN A 84 -0.32 2.41 5.21
CA GLN A 84 -0.54 3.78 5.64
C GLN A 84 0.22 4.72 4.72
N LYS A 85 -0.50 5.70 4.17
CA LYS A 85 0.01 6.75 3.28
C LYS A 85 -0.40 8.12 3.82
N GLY A 86 -0.01 9.18 3.14
CA GLY A 86 -0.41 10.55 3.45
C GLY A 86 0.67 11.57 3.16
N PHE A 87 0.47 12.78 3.67
CA PHE A 87 1.37 13.90 3.49
C PHE A 87 1.27 14.88 4.66
N LYS A 88 2.22 15.79 4.73
CA LYS A 88 2.18 16.97 5.59
C LYS A 88 2.11 18.20 4.71
N ALA A 89 1.44 19.23 5.19
CA ALA A 89 1.41 20.54 4.55
C ALA A 89 1.58 21.63 5.61
N SER A 90 2.27 22.67 5.26
CA SER A 90 2.41 23.87 6.09
C SER A 90 2.10 25.11 5.28
N GLY A 91 1.60 26.14 5.93
CA GLY A 91 1.25 27.40 5.28
C GLY A 91 0.87 28.46 6.30
N THR A 92 0.34 29.57 5.79
CA THR A 92 -0.18 30.65 6.61
C THR A 92 -1.65 30.89 6.27
N SER A 93 -2.51 30.91 7.27
CA SER A 93 -3.93 31.22 7.14
C SER A 93 -4.29 32.37 8.06
N LEU A 94 -4.88 33.44 7.51
CA LEU A 94 -5.23 34.66 8.24
C LEU A 94 -4.04 35.31 8.99
N GLY A 95 -2.82 35.16 8.45
CA GLY A 95 -1.60 35.69 9.07
C GLY A 95 -0.94 34.75 10.09
N GLU A 96 -1.59 33.63 10.45
CA GLU A 96 -1.08 32.67 11.42
C GLU A 96 -0.53 31.40 10.74
N PRO A 97 0.64 30.89 11.16
CA PRO A 97 1.19 29.66 10.63
C PRO A 97 0.35 28.43 11.04
N TYR A 98 0.18 27.50 10.11
CA TYR A 98 -0.48 26.22 10.37
C TYR A 98 0.34 25.04 9.88
N ASN A 99 0.14 23.89 10.54
CA ASN A 99 0.61 22.58 10.11
C ASN A 99 -0.60 21.67 9.91
N PHE A 100 -0.64 21.00 8.79
CA PHE A 100 -1.66 20.02 8.44
C PHE A 100 -0.99 18.67 8.18
N THR A 101 -1.54 17.60 8.74
CA THR A 101 -1.07 16.24 8.49
C THR A 101 -2.27 15.36 8.13
N ARG A 102 -2.23 14.78 6.94
CA ARG A 102 -3.19 13.77 6.50
C ARG A 102 -2.59 12.39 6.58
N THR A 103 -3.33 11.47 7.20
CA THR A 103 -2.99 10.06 7.29
C THR A 103 -4.14 9.25 6.70
N THR A 104 -3.84 8.40 5.73
CA THR A 104 -4.81 7.53 5.07
C THR A 104 -4.36 6.08 5.20
N ASN A 105 -5.27 5.22 5.64
CA ASN A 105 -5.03 3.81 5.83
C ASN A 105 -5.78 3.02 4.76
N TYR A 106 -5.08 2.09 4.10
CA TYR A 106 -5.60 1.28 3.00
C TYR A 106 -5.39 -0.20 3.25
N ILE A 107 -6.24 -1.01 2.62
CA ILE A 107 -5.89 -2.36 2.21
C ILE A 107 -5.46 -2.28 0.76
N ASP A 108 -4.20 -2.56 0.51
CA ASP A 108 -3.59 -2.61 -0.82
C ASP A 108 -3.55 -4.07 -1.31
N VAL A 109 -4.02 -4.29 -2.54
CA VAL A 109 -4.02 -5.60 -3.20
C VAL A 109 -3.30 -5.46 -4.54
N PRO A 110 -1.97 -5.49 -4.58
CA PRO A 110 -1.21 -5.54 -5.82
C PRO A 110 -1.27 -6.95 -6.42
N ILE A 111 -1.24 -7.02 -7.75
CA ILE A 111 -1.04 -8.24 -8.53
C ILE A 111 0.15 -8.00 -9.44
N PHE A 112 1.29 -8.54 -9.06
CA PHE A 112 2.54 -8.34 -9.79
C PHE A 112 2.79 -9.43 -10.81
N LEU A 113 3.28 -9.04 -11.98
CA LEU A 113 4.12 -9.88 -12.80
C LEU A 113 5.51 -9.89 -12.14
N ALA A 114 6.02 -11.08 -11.84
CA ALA A 114 7.32 -11.30 -11.25
C ALA A 114 8.29 -11.85 -12.29
N ILE A 115 9.42 -11.18 -12.48
CA ILE A 115 10.50 -11.61 -13.38
C ILE A 115 11.72 -11.91 -12.51
N LYS A 116 12.24 -13.13 -12.56
CA LYS A 116 13.39 -13.59 -11.79
C LYS A 116 14.59 -13.81 -12.72
N PRO A 117 15.37 -12.77 -13.06
CA PRO A 117 16.55 -12.94 -13.92
C PRO A 117 17.61 -13.80 -13.27
N VAL A 118 17.72 -13.74 -11.94
CA VAL A 118 18.57 -14.59 -11.09
C VAL A 118 17.79 -14.96 -9.82
N SER A 119 18.18 -16.00 -9.12
CA SER A 119 17.49 -16.48 -7.90
C SER A 119 17.42 -15.42 -6.78
N SER A 120 18.44 -14.56 -6.68
CA SER A 120 18.54 -13.54 -5.64
C SER A 120 17.77 -12.25 -5.94
N VAL A 121 17.23 -12.05 -7.16
CA VAL A 121 16.54 -10.82 -7.56
C VAL A 121 15.23 -11.14 -8.25
N THR A 122 14.16 -10.50 -7.80
CA THR A 122 12.84 -10.53 -8.44
C THR A 122 12.45 -9.10 -8.80
N ILE A 123 12.17 -8.86 -10.08
CA ILE A 123 11.59 -7.60 -10.58
C ILE A 123 10.08 -7.75 -10.57
N LEU A 124 9.38 -6.79 -10.01
CA LEU A 124 7.94 -6.79 -9.83
C LEU A 124 7.32 -5.58 -10.50
N ALA A 125 6.25 -5.78 -11.26
CA ALA A 125 5.46 -4.69 -11.80
C ALA A 125 4.00 -5.11 -11.96
N GLY A 126 3.06 -4.20 -11.67
CA GLY A 126 1.66 -4.52 -11.84
C GLY A 126 0.69 -3.49 -11.27
N PRO A 127 -0.60 -3.68 -11.57
CA PRO A 127 -1.66 -2.89 -10.97
C PRO A 127 -1.83 -3.22 -9.48
N GLN A 128 -2.28 -2.22 -8.72
CA GLN A 128 -2.65 -2.35 -7.33
C GLN A 128 -4.02 -1.72 -7.11
N PHE A 129 -4.90 -2.44 -6.43
CA PHE A 129 -6.16 -1.92 -5.94
C PHE A 129 -6.00 -1.53 -4.48
N SER A 130 -6.26 -0.26 -4.18
CA SER A 130 -6.18 0.30 -2.82
C SER A 130 -7.58 0.61 -2.31
N TYR A 131 -8.00 -0.03 -1.21
CA TYR A 131 -9.27 0.23 -0.56
C TYR A 131 -9.05 1.07 0.70
N LEU A 132 -9.62 2.28 0.72
CA LEU A 132 -9.49 3.21 1.84
C LEU A 132 -10.25 2.69 3.06
N LEU A 133 -9.54 2.49 4.18
CA LEU A 133 -10.10 2.09 5.46
C LEU A 133 -10.50 3.29 6.31
N SER A 134 -9.61 4.25 6.47
CA SER A 134 -9.86 5.47 7.23
C SER A 134 -8.96 6.61 6.76
N GLN A 135 -9.39 7.82 7.01
CA GLN A 135 -8.61 9.04 6.83
C GLN A 135 -8.64 9.83 8.13
N GLN A 136 -7.49 10.30 8.57
CA GLN A 136 -7.34 11.16 9.72
C GLN A 136 -6.63 12.44 9.29
N ASP A 137 -7.25 13.57 9.57
CA ASP A 137 -6.72 14.90 9.31
C ASP A 137 -6.42 15.58 10.66
N ASN A 138 -5.18 16.01 10.83
CA ASN A 138 -4.75 16.76 12.01
C ASN A 138 -4.28 18.14 11.59
N PHE A 139 -4.95 19.15 12.10
CA PHE A 139 -4.67 20.56 11.86
C PHE A 139 -4.23 21.23 13.16
N VAL A 140 -3.07 21.87 13.13
CA VAL A 140 -2.50 22.59 14.28
C VAL A 140 -2.12 23.98 13.83
N SER A 141 -2.68 24.98 14.50
CA SER A 141 -2.34 26.41 14.35
C SER A 141 -2.03 27.00 15.73
N THR A 142 -1.37 28.13 15.78
CA THR A 142 -1.05 28.86 17.03
C THR A 142 -2.30 29.22 17.83
N ALA A 143 -3.42 29.48 17.14
CA ALA A 143 -4.70 29.88 17.75
C ALA A 143 -5.68 28.72 17.96
N TYR A 144 -5.52 27.60 17.24
CA TYR A 144 -6.50 26.52 17.22
C TYR A 144 -5.86 25.18 16.83
N SER A 145 -6.26 24.11 17.52
CA SER A 145 -5.87 22.74 17.19
C SER A 145 -7.11 21.89 17.02
N SER A 146 -7.21 21.16 15.91
CA SER A 146 -8.32 20.28 15.60
C SER A 146 -7.79 18.96 15.04
N SER A 147 -8.32 17.84 15.54
CA SER A 147 -8.12 16.54 14.98
C SER A 147 -9.47 15.97 14.54
N GLN A 148 -9.60 15.65 13.26
CA GLN A 148 -10.83 15.12 12.70
C GLN A 148 -10.55 13.76 12.07
N GLU A 149 -11.23 12.73 12.55
CA GLU A 149 -11.29 11.43 11.89
C GLU A 149 -12.53 11.39 11.02
N THR A 150 -12.32 11.25 9.72
CA THR A 150 -13.42 11.10 8.77
C THR A 150 -13.69 9.62 8.56
N ASN A 151 -14.70 9.12 9.27
CA ASN A 151 -15.21 7.78 9.04
C ASN A 151 -15.94 7.70 7.69
N PHE A 152 -15.92 6.56 7.08
CA PHE A 152 -16.37 6.01 5.80
C PHE A 152 -17.64 6.58 5.12
N ASN A 153 -18.43 7.47 5.70
CA ASN A 153 -19.68 7.97 5.13
C ASN A 153 -19.50 9.24 4.28
N ASN A 154 -18.27 9.73 4.10
CA ASN A 154 -18.03 10.86 3.22
C ASN A 154 -18.02 10.39 1.76
N SER A 155 -19.10 10.66 1.02
CA SER A 155 -19.26 10.33 -0.40
C SER A 155 -18.24 11.07 -1.31
N ASN A 156 -17.53 12.05 -0.79
CA ASN A 156 -16.57 12.86 -1.53
C ASN A 156 -15.18 12.23 -1.64
N LEU A 157 -14.90 11.15 -0.90
CA LEU A 157 -13.64 10.43 -0.97
C LEU A 157 -13.77 9.17 -1.82
N ARG A 158 -12.83 8.95 -2.72
CA ARG A 158 -12.75 7.71 -3.47
C ARG A 158 -12.25 6.59 -2.56
N LYS A 159 -13.10 5.57 -2.39
CA LYS A 159 -12.79 4.41 -1.54
C LYS A 159 -11.87 3.41 -2.24
N ASN A 160 -12.04 3.26 -3.55
CA ASN A 160 -11.27 2.33 -4.38
C ASN A 160 -10.39 3.12 -5.34
N ILE A 161 -9.09 3.01 -5.19
CA ILE A 161 -8.11 3.70 -6.03
C ILE A 161 -7.32 2.66 -6.81
N LEU A 162 -7.24 2.83 -8.12
CA LEU A 162 -6.34 2.06 -8.95
C LEU A 162 -4.98 2.75 -8.94
N CYS A 163 -3.96 1.96 -8.63
CA CYS A 163 -2.56 2.37 -8.59
C CYS A 163 -1.73 1.52 -9.54
N PHE A 164 -0.54 1.96 -9.83
CA PHE A 164 0.50 1.14 -10.47
C PHE A 164 1.72 1.09 -9.54
N VAL A 165 2.33 -0.09 -9.44
CA VAL A 165 3.48 -0.32 -8.56
C VAL A 165 4.54 -1.10 -9.32
N GLY A 166 5.80 -0.69 -9.17
CA GLY A 166 6.96 -1.42 -9.65
C GLY A 166 8.02 -1.51 -8.58
N GLY A 167 8.87 -2.54 -8.64
CA GLY A 167 9.92 -2.69 -7.62
C GLY A 167 10.78 -3.91 -7.79
N LEU A 168 11.60 -4.13 -6.76
CA LEU A 168 12.58 -5.20 -6.67
C LEU A 168 12.43 -5.91 -5.32
N ASP A 169 12.53 -7.23 -5.34
CA ASP A 169 12.76 -8.04 -4.15
C ASP A 169 14.16 -8.68 -4.24
N PHE A 170 14.95 -8.52 -3.19
CA PHE A 170 16.21 -9.22 -2.99
C PHE A 170 15.97 -10.41 -2.07
N ASN A 171 16.19 -11.61 -2.61
CA ASN A 171 15.87 -12.87 -1.94
C ASN A 171 17.14 -13.46 -1.30
N PHE A 172 17.13 -13.64 0.02
CA PHE A 172 18.22 -14.19 0.84
C PHE A 172 17.78 -15.45 1.61
N ASN A 173 16.85 -16.19 1.08
CA ASN A 173 16.18 -17.37 1.63
C ASN A 173 16.53 -17.69 3.11
N PRO A 174 15.57 -17.55 4.05
CA PRO A 174 14.16 -17.24 3.83
C PRO A 174 13.84 -15.71 3.82
N ALA A 175 14.83 -14.84 4.03
CA ALA A 175 14.63 -13.40 4.13
C ALA A 175 14.47 -12.74 2.76
N ILE A 176 13.61 -11.73 2.68
CA ILE A 176 13.38 -10.90 1.49
C ILE A 176 13.45 -9.43 1.89
N ILE A 177 14.20 -8.65 1.11
CA ILE A 177 14.22 -7.19 1.20
C ILE A 177 13.52 -6.64 -0.04
N GLY A 178 12.41 -5.93 0.15
CA GLY A 178 11.61 -5.35 -0.93
C GLY A 178 11.76 -3.83 -1.00
N ALA A 179 11.93 -3.31 -2.22
CA ALA A 179 11.87 -1.88 -2.52
C ALA A 179 10.87 -1.65 -3.66
N ARG A 180 9.89 -0.77 -3.45
CA ARG A 180 8.83 -0.48 -4.42
C ARG A 180 8.59 1.00 -4.57
N VAL A 181 8.18 1.40 -5.76
CA VAL A 181 7.64 2.72 -6.06
C VAL A 181 6.23 2.53 -6.59
N GLY A 182 5.28 3.28 -6.05
CA GLY A 182 3.90 3.22 -6.47
C GLY A 182 3.29 4.61 -6.59
N TRP A 183 2.26 4.70 -7.42
CA TRP A 183 1.50 5.93 -7.62
C TRP A 183 0.04 5.64 -7.97
N ASP A 184 -0.83 6.54 -7.54
CA ASP A 184 -2.25 6.50 -7.89
C ASP A 184 -2.42 6.89 -9.37
N VAL A 185 -3.18 6.10 -10.11
CA VAL A 185 -3.59 6.41 -11.49
C VAL A 185 -4.80 7.34 -11.49
N GLN A 186 -5.66 7.19 -10.47
CA GLN A 186 -6.90 7.94 -10.31
C GLN A 186 -6.79 9.00 -9.22
N ASP A 187 -7.52 10.10 -9.37
CA ASP A 187 -7.64 11.11 -8.32
C ASP A 187 -8.38 10.57 -7.10
N ASN A 188 -8.06 11.08 -5.92
CA ASN A 188 -8.65 10.68 -4.64
C ASN A 188 -10.08 11.19 -4.41
N ASN A 189 -10.57 12.11 -5.22
CA ASN A 189 -11.95 12.60 -5.13
C ASN A 189 -12.94 11.54 -5.62
N GLY A 190 -14.08 11.40 -4.93
CA GLY A 190 -15.12 10.42 -5.25
C GLY A 190 -15.82 10.69 -6.59
N ASN A 191 -16.88 11.48 -6.58
CA ASN A 191 -17.75 11.68 -7.74
C ASN A 191 -17.34 12.86 -8.65
N GLY A 192 -16.19 13.48 -8.45
CA GLY A 192 -15.71 14.59 -9.26
C GLY A 192 -16.44 15.94 -9.07
N THR A 193 -17.47 15.99 -8.25
CA THR A 193 -18.34 17.18 -8.01
C THR A 193 -18.04 17.93 -6.74
N SER A 194 -17.11 17.44 -5.91
CA SER A 194 -16.81 18.04 -4.62
C SER A 194 -15.66 19.04 -4.70
N ASN A 195 -15.75 20.09 -3.88
CA ASN A 195 -14.63 21.02 -3.60
C ASN A 195 -13.50 20.33 -2.78
N THR A 196 -13.50 19.00 -2.71
CA THR A 196 -12.45 18.25 -2.05
C THR A 196 -11.16 18.36 -2.86
N PRO A 197 -10.02 18.58 -2.22
CA PRO A 197 -8.74 18.67 -2.91
C PRO A 197 -8.51 17.43 -3.79
N GLN A 198 -8.26 17.67 -5.06
CA GLN A 198 -7.91 16.60 -6.01
C GLN A 198 -6.40 16.42 -5.96
N TYR A 199 -5.95 15.24 -5.59
CA TYR A 199 -4.55 14.86 -5.60
C TYR A 199 -4.42 13.36 -5.88
N LYS A 200 -3.20 12.94 -6.18
CA LYS A 200 -2.79 11.55 -6.31
C LYS A 200 -1.65 11.28 -5.34
N ASN A 201 -1.62 10.10 -4.75
CA ASN A 201 -0.49 9.70 -3.91
C ASN A 201 0.63 9.11 -4.77
N ALA A 202 1.86 9.36 -4.36
CA ALA A 202 3.04 8.62 -4.78
C ALA A 202 3.81 8.19 -3.53
N TRP A 203 4.41 6.99 -3.57
CA TRP A 203 5.15 6.48 -2.41
C TRP A 203 6.33 5.61 -2.82
N LEU A 204 7.35 5.66 -2.00
CA LEU A 204 8.40 4.66 -1.91
C LEU A 204 8.08 3.74 -0.75
N GLN A 205 8.14 2.42 -0.96
CA GLN A 205 7.93 1.42 0.08
C GLN A 205 9.17 0.56 0.23
N LEU A 206 9.62 0.39 1.48
CA LEU A 206 10.68 -0.54 1.85
C LEU A 206 10.13 -1.57 2.83
N THR A 207 10.40 -2.85 2.57
CA THR A 207 9.87 -3.96 3.38
C THR A 207 10.96 -4.99 3.66
N LEU A 208 10.85 -5.63 4.82
CA LEU A 208 11.51 -6.88 5.16
C LEU A 208 10.45 -7.96 5.22
N GLY A 209 10.72 -9.10 4.63
CA GLY A 209 9.81 -10.24 4.59
C GLY A 209 10.51 -11.55 4.91
N ILE A 210 9.70 -12.54 5.19
CA ILE A 210 10.12 -13.92 5.36
C ILE A 210 9.24 -14.79 4.47
N GLN A 211 9.88 -15.64 3.71
CA GLN A 211 9.27 -16.68 2.91
C GLN A 211 9.15 -17.96 3.76
N LEU A 212 7.97 -18.55 3.78
CA LEU A 212 7.62 -19.72 4.60
C LEU A 212 7.50 -20.96 3.73
#